data_22a547d5cfe1ebb4008cfa1dd7ddb8fe
#
_entry.id   22a547d5cfe1ebb4008cfa1dd7ddb8fe
#
_cell.length_a   1.000
_cell.length_b   1.000
_cell.length_c   1.000
_cell.angle_alpha   90.00
_cell.angle_beta   90.00
_cell.angle_gamma   90.00
#
_symmetry.space_group_name_H-M   'P 1'
#
loop_
_entity.id
_entity.type
_entity.pdbx_description
1 polymer ?
#
loop_
_entity_poly.entity_id
_entity_poly.type
_entity_poly.pdbx_seq_one_letter_code
_entity_poly.pdbx_strand_id
1 'polypeptide(L)'
;MKKTRLQKILARAGYGSRRGCEEIISSGKVTVNGEIAKLGCVVNSDDEIKIGSKKVEFIDVQTRLFVLNKPTGVICSKKTEGNLKSIYDLIPKIDNEKNLMIVGRLDANSSGLIFFTNDGKLSEFIAHPSNLFDREYLVRARGHFDEEIKENMLRGIKIDNQLLRLSDIVDGDKANSNRWYTVCLLTGRNREIRKIFESQGLQVSRLKRVRLSLIHISEPTRPSI
;
A
#
# COMPACT_ATOMS: atom_id res chain seq x y z
N MET A 1 -10.15 3.11 -29.18
CA MET A 1 -9.32 3.99 -28.33
C MET A 1 -9.83 3.95 -26.88
N LYS A 2 -8.96 3.89 -25.88
CA LYS A 2 -9.38 3.67 -24.48
C LYS A 2 -9.66 5.01 -23.79
N LYS A 3 -10.94 5.33 -23.63
CA LYS A 3 -11.39 6.53 -22.90
C LYS A 3 -10.88 6.53 -21.46
N THR A 4 -10.31 7.63 -21.01
CA THR A 4 -9.72 7.78 -19.66
C THR A 4 -10.27 9.02 -18.97
N ARG A 5 -10.55 8.94 -17.67
CA ARG A 5 -11.00 10.10 -16.89
C ARG A 5 -9.95 11.20 -16.87
N LEU A 6 -10.35 12.45 -17.10
CA LEU A 6 -9.47 13.62 -17.21
C LEU A 6 -8.57 13.79 -15.97
N GLN A 7 -9.12 13.67 -14.74
CA GLN A 7 -8.31 13.79 -13.52
C GLN A 7 -7.20 12.73 -13.42
N LYS A 8 -7.37 11.56 -14.06
CA LYS A 8 -6.34 10.52 -14.10
C LYS A 8 -5.19 10.94 -15.04
N ILE A 9 -5.50 11.58 -16.14
CA ILE A 9 -4.51 12.12 -17.08
C ILE A 9 -3.71 13.24 -16.42
N LEU A 10 -4.40 14.23 -15.84
CA LEU A 10 -3.75 15.35 -15.13
C LEU A 10 -2.85 14.87 -14.00
N ALA A 11 -3.29 13.89 -13.22
CA ALA A 11 -2.47 13.30 -12.15
C ALA A 11 -1.22 12.60 -12.71
N ARG A 12 -1.31 11.87 -13.82
CA ARG A 12 -0.15 11.27 -14.50
C ARG A 12 0.82 12.32 -15.04
N ALA A 13 0.29 13.43 -15.55
CA ALA A 13 1.09 14.57 -16.03
C ALA A 13 1.71 15.42 -14.89
N GLY A 14 1.50 15.05 -13.61
CA GLY A 14 2.17 15.70 -12.48
C GLY A 14 1.46 16.90 -11.88
N TYR A 15 0.20 17.15 -12.24
CA TYR A 15 -0.57 18.29 -11.73
C TYR A 15 -1.17 18.06 -10.32
N GLY A 16 -0.92 16.90 -9.70
CA GLY A 16 -1.35 16.62 -8.33
C GLY A 16 -1.99 15.24 -8.15
N SER A 17 -2.65 15.04 -7.00
CA SER A 17 -3.47 13.83 -6.78
C SER A 17 -4.73 13.87 -7.66
N ARG A 18 -5.40 12.71 -7.85
CA ARG A 18 -6.68 12.68 -8.60
C ARG A 18 -7.71 13.66 -8.04
N ARG A 19 -7.85 13.73 -6.70
CA ARG A 19 -8.75 14.69 -6.03
C ARG A 19 -8.29 16.13 -6.24
N GLY A 20 -7.01 16.44 -6.11
CA GLY A 20 -6.50 17.78 -6.40
C GLY A 20 -6.71 18.17 -7.87
N CYS A 21 -6.62 17.21 -8.81
CA CYS A 21 -6.95 17.47 -10.21
C CYS A 21 -8.46 17.68 -10.42
N GLU A 22 -9.32 17.02 -9.64
CA GLU A 22 -10.77 17.30 -9.64
C GLU A 22 -11.08 18.74 -9.17
N GLU A 23 -10.35 19.24 -8.17
CA GLU A 23 -10.45 20.64 -7.72
C GLU A 23 -10.02 21.62 -8.82
N ILE A 24 -8.93 21.32 -9.55
CA ILE A 24 -8.48 22.13 -10.69
C ILE A 24 -9.53 22.13 -11.81
N ILE A 25 -10.16 20.99 -12.12
CA ILE A 25 -11.23 20.89 -13.11
C ILE A 25 -12.44 21.71 -12.66
N SER A 26 -12.87 21.57 -11.41
CA SER A 26 -14.02 22.28 -10.85
C SER A 26 -13.84 23.80 -10.81
N SER A 27 -12.58 24.28 -10.74
CA SER A 27 -12.28 25.71 -10.79
C SER A 27 -12.40 26.33 -12.20
N GLY A 28 -12.81 25.53 -13.20
CA GLY A 28 -12.98 25.99 -14.59
C GLY A 28 -11.68 26.31 -15.34
N LYS A 29 -10.51 25.94 -14.79
CA LYS A 29 -9.19 26.24 -15.38
C LYS A 29 -8.75 25.24 -16.43
N VAL A 30 -9.46 24.12 -16.59
CA VAL A 30 -9.12 23.06 -17.55
C VAL A 30 -10.03 23.11 -18.76
N THR A 31 -9.43 23.07 -19.95
CA THR A 31 -10.18 22.94 -21.19
C THR A 31 -9.78 21.65 -21.91
N VAL A 32 -10.74 21.08 -22.63
CA VAL A 32 -10.57 19.94 -23.52
C VAL A 32 -11.10 20.35 -24.90
N ASN A 33 -10.26 20.35 -25.90
CA ASN A 33 -10.60 20.81 -27.27
C ASN A 33 -11.21 22.22 -27.31
N GLY A 34 -10.75 23.10 -26.42
CA GLY A 34 -11.22 24.49 -26.30
C GLY A 34 -12.43 24.70 -25.38
N GLU A 35 -13.14 23.66 -24.96
CA GLU A 35 -14.29 23.74 -24.07
C GLU A 35 -13.90 23.53 -22.60
N ILE A 36 -14.56 24.25 -21.67
CA ILE A 36 -14.31 24.10 -20.22
C ILE A 36 -14.74 22.70 -19.78
N ALA A 37 -13.78 21.95 -19.23
CA ALA A 37 -14.01 20.59 -18.75
C ALA A 37 -14.83 20.57 -17.45
N LYS A 38 -15.75 19.61 -17.33
CA LYS A 38 -16.55 19.36 -16.12
C LYS A 38 -16.04 18.11 -15.38
N LEU A 39 -16.39 18.00 -14.09
CA LEU A 39 -16.13 16.78 -13.33
C LEU A 39 -16.73 15.56 -14.03
N GLY A 40 -15.95 14.47 -14.06
CA GLY A 40 -16.36 13.25 -14.75
C GLY A 40 -15.99 13.21 -16.23
N CYS A 41 -15.47 14.29 -16.81
CA CYS A 41 -15.01 14.35 -18.20
C CYS A 41 -14.06 13.20 -18.51
N VAL A 42 -14.25 12.60 -19.70
CA VAL A 42 -13.46 11.47 -20.21
C VAL A 42 -12.82 11.91 -21.52
N VAL A 43 -11.55 11.64 -21.67
CA VAL A 43 -10.73 12.08 -22.81
C VAL A 43 -10.03 10.93 -23.49
N ASN A 44 -9.68 11.12 -24.75
CA ASN A 44 -8.86 10.22 -25.56
C ASN A 44 -7.44 10.76 -25.70
N SER A 45 -6.55 9.98 -26.30
CA SER A 45 -5.15 10.38 -26.56
C SER A 45 -5.01 11.59 -27.49
N ASP A 46 -6.00 11.81 -28.35
CA ASP A 46 -5.96 12.82 -29.40
C ASP A 46 -6.58 14.15 -28.96
N ASP A 47 -7.20 14.18 -27.78
CA ASP A 47 -7.82 15.38 -27.24
C ASP A 47 -6.77 16.38 -26.77
N GLU A 48 -6.93 17.67 -27.15
CA GLU A 48 -6.09 18.74 -26.66
C GLU A 48 -6.56 19.17 -25.27
N ILE A 49 -5.71 18.98 -24.25
CA ILE A 49 -5.99 19.37 -22.88
C ILE A 49 -5.11 20.58 -22.50
N LYS A 50 -5.72 21.62 -21.93
CA LYS A 50 -5.00 22.79 -21.41
C LYS A 50 -5.40 23.10 -19.97
N ILE A 51 -4.46 23.63 -19.19
CA ILE A 51 -4.69 24.25 -17.88
C ILE A 51 -4.32 25.72 -18.00
N GLY A 52 -5.28 26.59 -18.03
CA GLY A 52 -5.09 27.98 -18.45
C GLY A 52 -4.57 28.02 -19.90
N SER A 53 -3.42 28.68 -20.11
CA SER A 53 -2.74 28.74 -21.40
C SER A 53 -1.79 27.56 -21.67
N LYS A 54 -1.49 26.72 -20.67
CA LYS A 54 -0.47 25.67 -20.76
C LYS A 54 -1.10 24.37 -21.28
N LYS A 55 -0.55 23.84 -22.38
CA LYS A 55 -0.91 22.51 -22.91
C LYS A 55 -0.41 21.43 -21.97
N VAL A 56 -1.27 20.44 -21.69
CA VAL A 56 -0.92 19.23 -20.94
C VAL A 56 -0.32 18.23 -21.90
N GLU A 57 0.95 17.91 -21.71
CA GLU A 57 1.62 16.89 -22.50
C GLU A 57 1.34 15.51 -21.93
N PHE A 58 1.03 14.56 -22.80
CA PHE A 58 0.96 13.13 -22.47
C PHE A 58 2.38 12.57 -22.43
N ILE A 59 3.02 12.67 -21.28
CA ILE A 59 4.35 12.09 -21.12
C ILE A 59 4.19 10.59 -20.96
N ASP A 60 4.81 9.83 -21.86
CA ASP A 60 4.95 8.39 -21.70
C ASP A 60 6.04 8.12 -20.65
N VAL A 61 5.61 8.06 -19.40
CA VAL A 61 6.51 7.85 -18.26
C VAL A 61 6.79 6.37 -18.13
N GLN A 62 8.05 5.99 -18.25
CA GLN A 62 8.48 4.62 -17.96
C GLN A 62 7.99 4.19 -16.58
N THR A 63 7.31 3.03 -16.50
CA THR A 63 6.86 2.46 -15.23
C THR A 63 8.07 2.10 -14.37
N ARG A 64 8.09 2.62 -13.14
CA ARG A 64 9.13 2.34 -12.14
C ARG A 64 8.51 1.74 -10.89
N LEU A 65 9.22 0.81 -10.28
CA LEU A 65 8.88 0.18 -9.01
C LEU A 65 10.06 0.30 -8.05
N PHE A 66 9.82 0.89 -6.90
CA PHE A 66 10.80 1.03 -5.83
C PHE A 66 10.39 0.21 -4.63
N VAL A 67 11.36 -0.29 -3.92
CA VAL A 67 11.19 -1.13 -2.72
C VAL A 67 11.78 -0.40 -1.52
N LEU A 68 11.03 -0.36 -0.43
CA LEU A 68 11.47 0.19 0.85
C LEU A 68 11.19 -0.80 1.98
N ASN A 69 12.16 -0.97 2.88
CA ASN A 69 11.94 -1.62 4.18
C ASN A 69 11.47 -0.55 5.17
N LYS A 70 10.15 -0.38 5.31
CA LYS A 70 9.56 0.64 6.19
C LYS A 70 9.90 0.39 7.65
N PRO A 71 10.47 1.34 8.39
CA PRO A 71 10.64 1.22 9.84
C PRO A 71 9.31 1.38 10.58
N THR A 72 9.25 0.99 11.85
CA THR A 72 8.18 1.35 12.76
C THR A 72 8.17 2.86 13.05
N GLY A 73 7.04 3.41 13.50
CA GLY A 73 6.91 4.84 13.83
C GLY A 73 6.71 5.76 12.62
N VAL A 74 6.53 5.19 11.43
CA VAL A 74 6.34 5.94 10.17
C VAL A 74 4.97 5.61 9.58
N ILE A 75 4.22 6.64 9.17
CA ILE A 75 2.88 6.49 8.58
C ILE A 75 2.93 6.42 7.06
N CYS A 76 2.03 5.61 6.49
CA CYS A 76 1.83 5.49 5.04
C CYS A 76 0.88 6.58 4.50
N SER A 77 1.22 7.85 4.71
CA SER A 77 0.43 9.01 4.30
C SER A 77 1.36 10.14 3.84
N LYS A 78 0.87 11.00 2.92
CA LYS A 78 1.56 12.27 2.57
C LYS A 78 1.36 13.35 3.63
N LYS A 79 0.24 13.28 4.37
CA LYS A 79 -0.02 14.19 5.49
C LYS A 79 0.52 13.55 6.77
N THR A 80 1.27 14.33 7.53
CA THR A 80 1.75 13.92 8.87
C THR A 80 0.60 14.04 9.87
N GLU A 81 0.51 13.12 10.81
CA GLU A 81 -0.42 13.15 11.94
C GLU A 81 0.41 13.20 13.23
N GLY A 82 0.27 14.27 13.98
CA GLY A 82 1.06 14.50 15.19
C GLY A 82 2.57 14.53 14.88
N ASN A 83 3.36 13.84 15.70
CA ASN A 83 4.83 13.79 15.57
C ASN A 83 5.32 12.63 14.68
N LEU A 84 4.43 11.91 13.99
CA LEU A 84 4.84 10.77 13.16
C LEU A 84 5.38 11.25 11.80
N LYS A 85 6.51 10.70 11.40
CA LYS A 85 7.10 10.96 10.08
C LYS A 85 6.30 10.30 8.97
N SER A 86 6.22 10.96 7.82
CA SER A 86 5.66 10.38 6.60
C SER A 86 6.64 9.37 5.99
N ILE A 87 6.11 8.31 5.40
CA ILE A 87 6.92 7.37 4.62
C ILE A 87 7.55 8.06 3.39
N TYR A 88 6.95 9.13 2.89
CA TYR A 88 7.50 9.92 1.78
C TYR A 88 8.74 10.70 2.16
N ASP A 89 8.96 10.99 3.45
CA ASP A 89 10.19 11.63 3.95
C ASP A 89 11.41 10.69 3.92
N LEU A 90 11.17 9.38 3.76
CA LEU A 90 12.22 8.36 3.66
C LEU A 90 12.66 8.09 2.22
N ILE A 91 11.93 8.61 1.23
CA ILE A 91 12.26 8.39 -0.18
C ILE A 91 13.31 9.42 -0.59
N PRO A 92 14.44 9.00 -1.16
CA PRO A 92 15.40 9.94 -1.74
C PRO A 92 14.70 10.82 -2.79
N LYS A 93 15.12 12.07 -2.92
CA LYS A 93 14.69 12.89 -4.04
C LYS A 93 15.25 12.27 -5.32
N ILE A 94 14.35 11.70 -6.12
CA ILE A 94 14.69 11.10 -7.40
C ILE A 94 14.32 12.12 -8.48
N ASP A 95 15.26 12.50 -9.29
CA ASP A 95 15.06 13.45 -10.39
C ASP A 95 13.95 12.92 -11.32
N ASN A 96 13.01 13.83 -11.66
CA ASN A 96 11.83 13.55 -12.49
C ASN A 96 10.76 12.62 -11.90
N GLU A 97 10.84 12.25 -10.61
CA GLU A 97 9.84 11.35 -9.99
C GLU A 97 8.87 12.11 -9.06
N LYS A 98 8.05 12.99 -9.64
CA LYS A 98 7.09 13.81 -8.86
C LYS A 98 5.85 13.05 -8.35
N ASN A 99 5.55 11.87 -8.90
CA ASN A 99 4.27 11.18 -8.73
C ASN A 99 4.34 9.78 -8.13
N LEU A 100 5.33 9.51 -7.29
CA LEU A 100 5.40 8.23 -6.58
C LEU A 100 4.21 8.06 -5.65
N MET A 101 3.60 6.88 -5.71
CA MET A 101 2.52 6.44 -4.83
C MET A 101 2.87 5.13 -4.16
N ILE A 102 2.46 4.98 -2.92
CA ILE A 102 2.63 3.72 -2.18
C ILE A 102 1.67 2.65 -2.72
N VAL A 103 2.12 1.40 -2.72
CA VAL A 103 1.35 0.23 -3.08
C VAL A 103 0.85 -0.46 -1.81
N GLY A 104 -0.42 -0.24 -1.50
CA GLY A 104 -0.99 -0.67 -0.23
C GLY A 104 -0.47 0.16 0.95
N ARG A 105 -0.68 -0.36 2.16
CA ARG A 105 -0.28 0.33 3.40
C ARG A 105 0.25 -0.68 4.43
N LEU A 106 1.05 -0.17 5.35
CA LEU A 106 1.40 -0.78 6.63
C LEU A 106 1.08 0.23 7.74
N ASP A 107 0.56 -0.26 8.87
CA ASP A 107 0.31 0.59 10.04
C ASP A 107 1.60 1.23 10.55
N ALA A 108 1.49 2.31 11.33
CA ALA A 108 2.65 2.98 11.92
C ALA A 108 3.52 2.00 12.75
N ASN A 109 2.87 1.11 13.53
CA ASN A 109 3.53 0.11 14.37
C ASN A 109 3.89 -1.19 13.63
N SER A 110 3.80 -1.21 12.30
CA SER A 110 4.22 -2.32 11.45
C SER A 110 5.42 -1.90 10.61
N SER A 111 6.32 -2.84 10.35
CA SER A 111 7.51 -2.60 9.54
C SER A 111 7.55 -3.51 8.31
N GLY A 112 8.58 -3.35 7.49
CA GLY A 112 8.88 -4.28 6.42
C GLY A 112 8.57 -3.77 5.02
N LEU A 113 8.43 -4.71 4.11
CA LEU A 113 8.37 -4.50 2.67
C LEU A 113 7.18 -3.64 2.26
N ILE A 114 7.46 -2.54 1.59
CA ILE A 114 6.46 -1.68 0.94
C ILE A 114 6.98 -1.21 -0.42
N PHE A 115 6.09 -1.07 -1.39
CA PHE A 115 6.43 -0.63 -2.73
C PHE A 115 5.95 0.79 -2.99
N PHE A 116 6.69 1.46 -3.88
CA PHE A 116 6.31 2.72 -4.51
C PHE A 116 6.36 2.56 -6.02
N THR A 117 5.42 3.16 -6.71
CA THR A 117 5.42 3.20 -8.17
C THR A 117 4.85 4.52 -8.67
N ASN A 118 5.21 4.89 -9.89
CA ASN A 118 4.59 6.00 -10.63
C ASN A 118 3.41 5.53 -11.49
N ASP A 119 3.15 4.21 -11.55
CA ASP A 119 2.04 3.63 -12.30
C ASP A 119 0.88 3.23 -11.39
N GLY A 120 -0.23 3.97 -11.48
CA GLY A 120 -1.43 3.70 -10.69
C GLY A 120 -2.15 2.40 -11.05
N LYS A 121 -1.96 1.84 -12.26
CA LYS A 121 -2.53 0.53 -12.62
C LYS A 121 -1.73 -0.58 -11.96
N LEU A 122 -0.40 -0.48 -11.99
CA LEU A 122 0.47 -1.41 -11.28
C LEU A 122 0.21 -1.39 -9.78
N SER A 123 0.06 -0.17 -9.19
CA SER A 123 -0.28 -0.03 -7.78
C SER A 123 -1.62 -0.71 -7.43
N GLU A 124 -2.65 -0.48 -8.23
CA GLU A 124 -3.96 -1.10 -8.05
C GLU A 124 -3.88 -2.62 -8.21
N PHE A 125 -3.19 -3.12 -9.22
CA PHE A 125 -3.02 -4.54 -9.49
C PHE A 125 -2.35 -5.26 -8.31
N ILE A 126 -1.25 -4.73 -7.77
CA ILE A 126 -0.54 -5.36 -6.64
C ILE A 126 -1.35 -5.25 -5.34
N ALA A 127 -2.04 -4.12 -5.11
CA ALA A 127 -2.75 -3.89 -3.86
C ALA A 127 -4.12 -4.58 -3.79
N HIS A 128 -4.76 -4.85 -4.93
CA HIS A 128 -6.15 -5.33 -4.97
C HIS A 128 -6.29 -6.75 -4.40
N PRO A 129 -7.20 -6.98 -3.43
CA PRO A 129 -7.35 -8.29 -2.79
C PRO A 129 -7.74 -9.42 -3.74
N SER A 130 -8.47 -9.14 -4.84
CA SER A 130 -8.90 -10.17 -5.81
C SER A 130 -7.75 -10.81 -6.57
N ASN A 131 -6.57 -10.18 -6.58
CA ASN A 131 -5.40 -10.74 -7.26
C ASN A 131 -4.64 -11.75 -6.40
N LEU A 132 -5.07 -11.97 -5.16
CA LEU A 132 -4.63 -13.03 -4.25
C LEU A 132 -3.10 -13.10 -4.09
N PHE A 133 -2.43 -11.95 -4.15
CA PHE A 133 -0.99 -11.93 -3.90
C PHE A 133 -0.68 -12.30 -2.44
N ASP A 134 0.20 -13.24 -2.27
CA ASP A 134 0.72 -13.64 -0.96
C ASP A 134 1.37 -12.47 -0.23
N ARG A 135 0.97 -12.28 1.00
CA ARG A 135 1.54 -11.31 1.94
C ARG A 135 2.04 -12.06 3.16
N GLU A 136 3.34 -12.24 3.24
CA GLU A 136 3.95 -12.95 4.36
C GLU A 136 4.51 -12.00 5.39
N TYR A 137 4.26 -12.33 6.64
CA TYR A 137 4.65 -11.52 7.78
C TYR A 137 5.37 -12.36 8.84
N LEU A 138 6.38 -11.76 9.45
CA LEU A 138 6.89 -12.21 10.75
C LEU A 138 6.11 -11.50 11.85
N VAL A 139 5.51 -12.28 12.72
CA VAL A 139 4.69 -11.83 13.84
C VAL A 139 5.33 -12.26 15.14
N ARG A 140 5.62 -11.32 16.03
CA ARG A 140 6.02 -11.64 17.40
C ARG A 140 4.85 -11.42 18.32
N ALA A 141 4.37 -12.47 18.96
CA ALA A 141 3.24 -12.39 19.87
C ALA A 141 3.53 -13.08 21.20
N ARG A 142 2.80 -12.65 22.24
CA ARG A 142 2.79 -13.23 23.58
C ARG A 142 1.40 -13.83 23.82
N GLY A 143 1.36 -14.99 24.46
CA GLY A 143 0.15 -15.70 24.85
C GLY A 143 0.31 -17.20 24.71
N HIS A 144 -0.74 -17.94 25.05
CA HIS A 144 -0.83 -19.37 24.83
C HIS A 144 -1.12 -19.63 23.34
N PHE A 145 -0.44 -20.62 22.75
CA PHE A 145 -0.66 -21.03 21.37
C PHE A 145 -0.55 -22.55 21.28
N ASP A 146 -1.57 -23.16 20.75
CA ASP A 146 -1.70 -24.61 20.53
C ASP A 146 -2.29 -24.88 19.14
N GLU A 147 -2.50 -26.15 18.82
CA GLU A 147 -2.99 -26.57 17.52
C GLU A 147 -4.48 -26.15 17.31
N GLU A 148 -5.28 -26.08 18.38
CA GLU A 148 -6.68 -25.63 18.29
C GLU A 148 -6.76 -24.16 17.86
N ILE A 149 -5.94 -23.30 18.47
CA ILE A 149 -5.84 -21.88 18.11
C ILE A 149 -5.38 -21.72 16.66
N LYS A 150 -4.38 -22.52 16.25
CA LYS A 150 -3.88 -22.53 14.87
C LYS A 150 -4.99 -22.90 13.88
N GLU A 151 -5.70 -23.97 14.14
CA GLU A 151 -6.82 -24.39 13.29
C GLU A 151 -7.90 -23.32 13.18
N ASN A 152 -8.26 -22.67 14.30
CA ASN A 152 -9.24 -21.59 14.32
C ASN A 152 -8.80 -20.41 13.45
N MET A 153 -7.52 -20.01 13.50
CA MET A 153 -6.96 -18.94 12.67
C MET A 153 -6.98 -19.28 11.18
N LEU A 154 -6.76 -20.54 10.80
CA LEU A 154 -6.78 -21.03 9.42
C LEU A 154 -8.21 -21.20 8.90
N ARG A 155 -9.10 -21.76 9.71
CA ARG A 155 -10.52 -21.95 9.37
C ARG A 155 -11.23 -20.61 9.18
N GLY A 156 -10.89 -19.64 10.01
CA GLY A 156 -11.42 -18.28 9.99
C GLY A 156 -12.30 -17.95 11.19
N ILE A 157 -12.17 -16.72 11.62
CA ILE A 157 -12.81 -16.16 12.81
C ILE A 157 -13.69 -15.00 12.39
N LYS A 158 -14.93 -14.99 12.86
CA LYS A 158 -15.87 -13.89 12.60
C LYS A 158 -15.58 -12.73 13.55
N ILE A 159 -15.06 -11.63 13.02
CA ILE A 159 -14.72 -10.40 13.75
C ILE A 159 -15.34 -9.21 13.02
N ASP A 160 -16.05 -8.34 13.73
CA ASP A 160 -16.71 -7.15 13.14
C ASP A 160 -17.58 -7.51 11.91
N ASN A 161 -18.36 -8.58 11.99
CA ASN A 161 -19.17 -9.14 10.90
C ASN A 161 -18.41 -9.57 9.64
N GLN A 162 -17.09 -9.72 9.73
CA GLN A 162 -16.23 -10.20 8.65
C GLN A 162 -15.56 -11.51 9.04
N LEU A 163 -15.51 -12.46 8.11
CA LEU A 163 -14.69 -13.64 8.28
C LEU A 163 -13.23 -13.28 7.95
N LEU A 164 -12.36 -13.34 8.96
CA LEU A 164 -10.92 -13.11 8.84
C LEU A 164 -10.19 -14.43 9.02
N ARG A 165 -9.19 -14.71 8.19
CA ARG A 165 -8.40 -15.95 8.29
C ARG A 165 -6.98 -15.75 7.77
N LEU A 166 -6.07 -16.53 8.32
CA LEU A 166 -4.75 -16.72 7.74
C LEU A 166 -4.84 -17.77 6.62
N SER A 167 -4.03 -17.62 5.57
CA SER A 167 -3.86 -18.68 4.58
C SER A 167 -2.82 -19.70 5.01
N ASP A 168 -1.86 -19.29 5.85
CA ASP A 168 -0.87 -20.16 6.46
C ASP A 168 -0.33 -19.56 7.75
N ILE A 169 0.10 -20.42 8.68
CA ILE A 169 0.81 -20.05 9.90
C ILE A 169 1.80 -21.14 10.31
N VAL A 170 3.04 -20.74 10.45
CA VAL A 170 4.13 -21.60 10.95
C VAL A 170 4.67 -20.97 12.22
N ASP A 171 4.73 -21.73 13.29
CA ASP A 171 5.36 -21.29 14.52
C ASP A 171 6.87 -21.47 14.46
N GLY A 172 7.55 -20.43 14.90
CA GLY A 172 9.01 -20.38 14.95
C GLY A 172 9.52 -20.42 16.39
N ASP A 173 10.72 -19.94 16.55
CA ASP A 173 11.44 -20.01 17.82
C ASP A 173 10.73 -19.28 18.96
N LYS A 174 10.78 -19.91 20.14
CA LYS A 174 10.33 -19.34 21.38
C LYS A 174 11.41 -18.41 21.94
N ALA A 175 11.08 -17.15 22.11
CA ALA A 175 11.97 -16.14 22.70
C ALA A 175 11.37 -15.61 24.01
N ASN A 176 11.74 -16.18 25.12
CA ASN A 176 11.20 -15.89 26.46
C ASN A 176 9.65 -16.11 26.50
N SER A 177 8.90 -15.07 26.90
CA SER A 177 7.43 -15.08 26.92
C SER A 177 6.79 -14.79 25.55
N ASN A 178 7.59 -14.54 24.51
CA ASN A 178 7.12 -14.27 23.16
C ASN A 178 7.53 -15.41 22.23
N ARG A 179 6.71 -15.64 21.20
CA ARG A 179 7.02 -16.56 20.12
C ARG A 179 6.94 -15.82 18.80
N TRP A 180 7.78 -16.21 17.86
CA TRP A 180 7.70 -15.75 16.47
C TRP A 180 6.82 -16.70 15.66
N TYR A 181 6.10 -16.13 14.71
CA TYR A 181 5.27 -16.84 13.75
C TYR A 181 5.54 -16.27 12.37
N THR A 182 5.61 -17.14 11.38
CA THR A 182 5.51 -16.75 9.98
C THR A 182 4.06 -16.95 9.55
N VAL A 183 3.39 -15.90 9.10
CA VAL A 183 1.99 -15.97 8.69
C VAL A 183 1.80 -15.45 7.27
N CYS A 184 0.88 -16.06 6.54
CA CYS A 184 0.53 -15.65 5.20
C CYS A 184 -0.93 -15.18 5.13
N LEU A 185 -1.15 -14.09 4.37
CA LEU A 185 -2.47 -13.55 4.02
C LEU A 185 -2.61 -13.38 2.52
N LEU A 186 -3.76 -13.70 1.97
CA LEU A 186 -4.15 -13.40 0.59
C LEU A 186 -4.92 -12.07 0.47
N THR A 187 -5.51 -11.61 1.57
CA THR A 187 -6.27 -10.36 1.66
C THR A 187 -5.37 -9.20 2.08
N GLY A 188 -5.58 -8.53 3.13
CA GLY A 188 -4.81 -7.39 3.63
C GLY A 188 -5.75 -6.33 4.15
N ARG A 189 -6.81 -6.79 4.84
CA ARG A 189 -7.78 -5.94 5.49
C ARG A 189 -7.15 -5.15 6.63
N ASN A 190 -7.83 -4.11 7.07
CA ASN A 190 -7.31 -3.26 8.15
C ASN A 190 -7.03 -4.07 9.41
N ARG A 191 -5.76 -4.04 9.85
CA ARG A 191 -5.24 -4.69 11.06
C ARG A 191 -5.58 -6.19 11.16
N GLU A 192 -5.74 -6.89 10.05
CA GLU A 192 -6.27 -8.25 9.97
C GLU A 192 -5.51 -9.24 10.85
N ILE A 193 -4.18 -9.31 10.75
CA ILE A 193 -3.34 -10.20 11.58
C ILE A 193 -3.52 -9.87 13.06
N ARG A 194 -3.48 -8.59 13.45
CA ARG A 194 -3.62 -8.19 14.85
C ARG A 194 -4.98 -8.61 15.41
N LYS A 195 -6.06 -8.39 14.66
CA LYS A 195 -7.42 -8.80 15.05
C LYS A 195 -7.54 -10.31 15.22
N ILE A 196 -6.99 -11.10 14.30
CA ILE A 196 -6.99 -12.56 14.38
C ILE A 196 -6.25 -13.03 15.63
N PHE A 197 -5.04 -12.53 15.87
CA PHE A 197 -4.24 -12.91 17.03
C PHE A 197 -4.90 -12.47 18.36
N GLU A 198 -5.35 -11.22 18.44
CA GLU A 198 -6.03 -10.66 19.61
C GLU A 198 -7.31 -11.42 19.96
N SER A 199 -8.08 -11.89 18.97
CA SER A 199 -9.30 -12.69 19.20
C SER A 199 -9.02 -14.08 19.78
N GLN A 200 -7.79 -14.56 19.66
CA GLN A 200 -7.33 -15.82 20.24
C GLN A 200 -6.47 -15.61 21.51
N GLY A 201 -6.55 -14.43 22.13
CA GLY A 201 -5.81 -14.11 23.36
C GLY A 201 -4.31 -13.87 23.16
N LEU A 202 -3.85 -13.70 21.94
CA LEU A 202 -2.45 -13.46 21.60
C LEU A 202 -2.17 -11.96 21.37
N GLN A 203 -1.24 -11.39 22.14
CA GLN A 203 -0.86 -9.99 22.02
C GLN A 203 0.30 -9.80 21.05
N VAL A 204 0.05 -9.15 19.90
CA VAL A 204 1.08 -8.88 18.88
C VAL A 204 1.95 -7.71 19.30
N SER A 205 3.23 -7.99 19.56
CA SER A 205 4.24 -7.00 19.92
C SER A 205 5.03 -6.46 18.72
N ARG A 206 5.29 -7.28 17.69
CA ARG A 206 5.95 -6.88 16.43
C ARG A 206 5.26 -7.49 15.25
N LEU A 207 5.22 -6.73 14.15
CA LEU A 207 4.65 -7.17 12.87
C LEU A 207 5.51 -6.62 11.75
N LYS A 208 6.10 -7.51 10.95
CA LYS A 208 6.98 -7.15 9.84
C LYS A 208 6.56 -7.89 8.58
N ARG A 209 6.23 -7.18 7.51
CA ARG A 209 6.00 -7.81 6.21
C ARG A 209 7.33 -8.14 5.55
N VAL A 210 7.55 -9.41 5.23
CA VAL A 210 8.80 -9.91 4.66
C VAL A 210 8.67 -10.29 3.18
N ARG A 211 7.45 -10.67 2.73
CA ARG A 211 7.20 -11.02 1.34
C ARG A 211 5.90 -10.40 0.84
N LEU A 212 5.91 -9.99 -0.40
CA LEU A 212 4.73 -9.59 -1.17
C LEU A 212 4.86 -10.20 -2.56
N SER A 213 4.04 -11.23 -2.85
CA SER A 213 4.17 -12.06 -4.04
C SER A 213 5.56 -12.72 -4.12
N LEU A 214 6.26 -12.57 -5.23
CA LEU A 214 7.59 -13.14 -5.44
C LEU A 214 8.74 -12.30 -4.84
N ILE A 215 8.45 -11.08 -4.32
CA ILE A 215 9.47 -10.20 -3.78
C ILE A 215 9.57 -10.39 -2.27
N HIS A 216 10.75 -10.81 -1.82
CA HIS A 216 11.10 -11.07 -0.43
C HIS A 216 12.25 -10.16 0.02
N ILE A 217 12.21 -9.69 1.29
CA ILE A 217 13.35 -9.06 1.95
C ILE A 217 13.87 -10.00 3.04
N SER A 218 15.09 -10.47 2.91
CA SER A 218 15.78 -11.21 3.96
C SER A 218 16.07 -10.31 5.17
N GLU A 219 16.08 -10.86 6.36
CA GLU A 219 16.66 -10.14 7.50
C GLU A 219 18.17 -9.95 7.26
N PRO A 220 18.75 -8.80 7.59
CA PRO A 220 20.19 -8.69 7.62
C PRO A 220 20.71 -9.77 8.57
N THR A 221 21.56 -10.66 8.05
CA THR A 221 22.29 -11.64 8.85
C THR A 221 22.93 -10.91 10.03
N ARG A 222 22.56 -11.26 11.25
CA ARG A 222 23.28 -10.77 12.43
C ARG A 222 24.73 -11.20 12.25
N PRO A 223 25.71 -10.29 12.33
CA PRO A 223 27.09 -10.71 12.43
C PRO A 223 27.18 -11.64 13.64
N SER A 224 27.63 -12.84 13.43
CA SER A 224 28.04 -13.75 14.51
C SER A 224 29.16 -13.07 15.27
N ILE A 225 28.88 -12.69 16.51
CA ILE A 225 29.87 -12.23 17.48
C ILE A 225 30.51 -13.45 18.09
#